data_14cc0c0e7ec09f2bcc890ed0d53a866e
#
_entry.id   14cc0c0e7ec09f2bcc890ed0d53a866e
#
_cell.length_a   1.000
_cell.length_b   1.000
_cell.length_c   1.000
_cell.angle_alpha   90.00
_cell.angle_beta   90.00
_cell.angle_gamma   90.00
#
_symmetry.space_group_name_H-M   'P 1'
#
loop_
_entity.id
_entity.type
_entity.pdbx_description
1 polymer ?
#
loop_
_entity_poly.entity_id
_entity_poly.type
_entity_poly.pdbx_seq_one_letter_code
_entity_poly.pdbx_strand_id
1 'polypeptide(L)'
;MKNIFIGLIAVWGLFLVSCETREPMAEVIERVLEGSKRQAVFLAKEVENQKGRLPRTYEGGELKTSDYRAWISGFFPGVLWYLYENTPTDELKRYAELYTERVESAKDMTTTHDLGFKLYCSFGNGYRLAKNPH
;
A
#
# COMPACT_ATOMS: atom_id res chain seq x y z
N MET A 1 31.78 -50.38 22.79
CA MET A 1 32.33 -49.15 22.22
C MET A 1 31.89 -48.86 20.77
N LYS A 2 31.37 -49.82 20.00
CA LYS A 2 30.89 -49.59 18.61
C LYS A 2 29.55 -48.85 18.49
N ASN A 3 28.66 -48.94 19.48
CA ASN A 3 27.31 -48.35 19.42
C ASN A 3 27.26 -46.88 19.81
N ILE A 4 28.28 -46.32 20.46
CA ILE A 4 28.35 -44.91 20.84
C ILE A 4 28.71 -44.02 19.62
N PHE A 5 29.50 -44.57 18.70
CA PHE A 5 29.92 -43.82 17.50
C PHE A 5 28.78 -43.62 16.48
N ILE A 6 27.86 -44.58 16.38
CA ILE A 6 26.71 -44.49 15.47
C ILE A 6 25.70 -43.44 15.96
N GLY A 7 25.51 -43.33 17.27
CA GLY A 7 24.63 -42.32 17.86
C GLY A 7 25.12 -40.87 17.65
N LEU A 8 26.42 -40.64 17.69
CA LEU A 8 27.01 -39.30 17.48
C LEU A 8 26.92 -38.83 16.02
N ILE A 9 27.01 -39.73 15.05
CA ILE A 9 26.86 -39.39 13.61
C ILE A 9 25.41 -39.07 13.29
N ALA A 10 24.42 -39.74 13.89
CA ALA A 10 23.00 -39.47 13.69
C ALA A 10 22.56 -38.10 14.25
N VAL A 11 23.15 -37.68 15.38
CA VAL A 11 22.85 -36.36 15.98
C VAL A 11 23.49 -35.23 15.17
N TRP A 12 24.66 -35.42 14.59
CA TRP A 12 25.28 -34.41 13.71
C TRP A 12 24.58 -34.27 12.37
N GLY A 13 23.95 -35.30 11.83
CA GLY A 13 23.15 -35.24 10.59
C GLY A 13 21.88 -34.42 10.71
N LEU A 14 21.33 -34.27 11.90
CA LEU A 14 20.11 -33.50 12.14
C LEU A 14 20.33 -31.96 12.20
N PHE A 15 21.55 -31.51 12.39
CA PHE A 15 21.86 -30.07 12.42
C PHE A 15 22.13 -29.44 11.05
N LEU A 16 22.20 -30.22 9.98
CA LEU A 16 22.50 -29.68 8.63
C LEU A 16 21.28 -29.38 7.76
N VAL A 17 20.06 -29.54 8.27
CA VAL A 17 18.82 -29.32 7.48
C VAL A 17 18.14 -27.98 7.79
N SER A 18 18.81 -27.04 8.42
CA SER A 18 18.26 -25.69 8.59
C SER A 18 18.90 -24.71 7.59
N CYS A 19 18.87 -25.07 6.31
CA CYS A 19 19.02 -24.07 5.26
C CYS A 19 17.60 -23.60 4.91
N GLU A 20 17.10 -22.63 5.65
CA GLU A 20 15.87 -21.93 5.30
C GLU A 20 16.10 -21.30 3.92
N THR A 21 15.52 -21.90 2.89
CA THR A 21 15.56 -21.34 1.55
C THR A 21 14.80 -20.01 1.59
N ARG A 22 15.52 -18.90 1.58
CA ARG A 22 14.89 -17.57 1.52
C ARG A 22 14.02 -17.51 0.29
N GLU A 23 12.77 -17.10 0.51
CA GLU A 23 11.82 -16.83 -0.56
C GLU A 23 12.46 -15.88 -1.59
N PRO A 24 12.42 -16.16 -2.89
CA PRO A 24 12.93 -15.26 -3.91
C PRO A 24 12.31 -13.88 -3.80
N MET A 25 13.08 -12.82 -3.96
CA MET A 25 12.60 -11.45 -3.81
C MET A 25 11.42 -11.13 -4.75
N ALA A 26 11.39 -11.70 -5.94
CA ALA A 26 10.28 -11.53 -6.87
C ALA A 26 8.95 -12.04 -6.30
N GLU A 27 8.95 -13.19 -5.64
CA GLU A 27 7.76 -13.77 -5.00
C GLU A 27 7.30 -12.93 -3.80
N VAL A 28 8.27 -12.41 -3.02
CA VAL A 28 7.97 -11.49 -1.91
C VAL A 28 7.28 -10.23 -2.44
N ILE A 29 7.81 -9.63 -3.50
CA ILE A 29 7.25 -8.42 -4.11
C ILE A 29 5.83 -8.69 -4.61
N GLU A 30 5.61 -9.76 -5.37
CA GLU A 30 4.29 -10.13 -5.90
C GLU A 30 3.27 -10.31 -4.77
N ARG A 31 3.62 -11.10 -3.75
CA ARG A 31 2.77 -11.35 -2.58
C ARG A 31 2.42 -10.07 -1.81
N VAL A 32 3.40 -9.18 -1.63
CA VAL A 32 3.20 -7.89 -0.94
C VAL A 32 2.30 -6.98 -1.75
N LEU A 33 2.50 -6.86 -3.07
CA LEU A 33 1.67 -6.04 -3.94
C LEU A 33 0.21 -6.54 -3.98
N GLU A 34 0.00 -7.85 -4.10
CA GLU A 34 -1.34 -8.42 -4.05
C GLU A 34 -2.02 -8.21 -2.68
N GLY A 35 -1.28 -8.33 -1.59
CA GLY A 35 -1.77 -8.01 -0.24
C GLY A 35 -2.17 -6.55 -0.11
N SER A 36 -1.31 -5.65 -0.58
CA SER A 36 -1.54 -4.20 -0.55
C SER A 36 -2.75 -3.78 -1.39
N LYS A 37 -2.93 -4.39 -2.57
CA LYS A 37 -4.09 -4.17 -3.42
C LYS A 37 -5.40 -4.53 -2.72
N ARG A 38 -5.48 -5.73 -2.12
CA ARG A 38 -6.68 -6.14 -1.36
C ARG A 38 -6.99 -5.19 -0.22
N GLN A 39 -5.97 -4.77 0.55
CA GLN A 39 -6.13 -3.83 1.66
C GLN A 39 -6.55 -2.44 1.19
N ALA A 40 -5.93 -1.91 0.14
CA ALA A 40 -6.27 -0.59 -0.39
C ALA A 40 -7.69 -0.54 -0.95
N VAL A 41 -8.12 -1.58 -1.69
CA VAL A 41 -9.50 -1.68 -2.20
C VAL A 41 -10.50 -1.82 -1.04
N PHE A 42 -10.18 -2.62 -0.02
CA PHE A 42 -11.02 -2.72 1.18
C PHE A 42 -11.19 -1.36 1.86
N LEU A 43 -10.10 -0.65 2.13
CA LEU A 43 -10.15 0.70 2.73
C LEU A 43 -10.91 1.70 1.86
N ALA A 44 -10.76 1.62 0.53
CA ALA A 44 -11.50 2.46 -0.38
C ALA A 44 -13.01 2.22 -0.26
N LYS A 45 -13.45 0.97 -0.21
CA LYS A 45 -14.88 0.61 -0.05
C LYS A 45 -15.44 1.12 1.28
N GLU A 46 -14.72 0.95 2.38
CA GLU A 46 -15.15 1.38 3.72
C GLU A 46 -15.38 2.90 3.82
N VAL A 47 -14.63 3.69 3.06
CA VAL A 47 -14.69 5.16 3.12
C VAL A 47 -15.42 5.76 1.91
N GLU A 48 -15.80 4.97 0.91
CA GLU A 48 -16.40 5.44 -0.34
C GLU A 48 -17.59 6.38 -0.11
N ASN A 49 -18.50 6.02 0.76
CA ASN A 49 -19.72 6.78 1.06
C ASN A 49 -19.51 7.99 1.99
N GLN A 50 -18.31 8.16 2.54
CA GLN A 50 -17.98 9.29 3.40
C GLN A 50 -17.41 10.44 2.56
N LYS A 51 -18.27 11.38 2.15
CA LYS A 51 -17.90 12.50 1.26
C LYS A 51 -16.69 13.27 1.78
N GLY A 52 -15.69 13.46 0.93
CA GLY A 52 -14.47 14.22 1.24
C GLY A 52 -13.53 13.55 2.25
N ARG A 53 -13.81 12.33 2.69
CA ARG A 53 -12.97 11.63 3.67
C ARG A 53 -11.97 10.71 2.98
N LEU A 54 -10.79 10.61 3.59
CA LEU A 54 -9.69 9.73 3.16
C LEU A 54 -9.31 8.81 4.31
N PRO A 55 -9.00 7.54 4.06
CA PRO A 55 -8.42 6.66 5.07
C PRO A 55 -7.13 7.28 5.65
N ARG A 56 -6.95 7.20 6.96
CA ARG A 56 -5.77 7.76 7.63
C ARG A 56 -5.00 6.71 8.42
N THR A 57 -5.62 6.10 9.39
CA THR A 57 -5.00 5.13 10.29
C THR A 57 -6.04 4.22 10.90
N TYR A 58 -5.59 3.10 11.46
CA TYR A 58 -6.43 2.20 12.26
C TYR A 58 -5.96 2.27 13.70
N GLU A 59 -6.83 2.72 14.60
CA GLU A 59 -6.48 2.99 15.98
C GLU A 59 -7.64 2.62 16.90
N GLY A 60 -7.35 1.90 17.98
CA GLY A 60 -8.35 1.45 18.93
C GLY A 60 -9.44 0.55 18.33
N GLY A 61 -9.12 -0.23 17.29
CA GLY A 61 -10.10 -1.09 16.61
C GLY A 61 -10.97 -0.37 15.60
N GLU A 62 -10.69 0.91 15.29
CA GLU A 62 -11.51 1.73 14.38
C GLU A 62 -10.68 2.38 13.28
N LEU A 63 -11.24 2.43 12.07
CA LEU A 63 -10.69 3.19 10.98
C LEU A 63 -10.90 4.70 11.21
N LYS A 64 -9.82 5.44 11.37
CA LYS A 64 -9.84 6.90 11.44
C LYS A 64 -9.63 7.48 10.05
N THR A 65 -10.39 8.54 9.74
CA THR A 65 -10.31 9.23 8.45
C THR A 65 -9.84 10.67 8.62
N SER A 66 -9.33 11.25 7.56
CA SER A 66 -8.99 12.67 7.46
C SER A 66 -9.66 13.30 6.24
N ASP A 67 -9.42 14.59 6.01
CA ASP A 67 -9.82 15.30 4.79
C ASP A 67 -8.60 15.90 4.08
N TYR A 68 -8.83 16.65 3.02
CA TYR A 68 -7.78 17.29 2.20
C TYR A 68 -6.84 18.21 3.00
N ARG A 69 -7.24 18.69 4.21
CA ARG A 69 -6.41 19.57 5.03
C ARG A 69 -5.24 18.81 5.65
N ALA A 70 -5.37 17.52 5.90
CA ALA A 70 -4.27 16.70 6.44
C ALA A 70 -3.09 16.67 5.46
N TRP A 71 -1.87 16.80 5.99
CA TRP A 71 -0.66 16.80 5.15
C TRP A 71 -0.46 15.49 4.36
N ILE A 72 -0.98 14.39 4.89
CA ILE A 72 -0.93 13.05 4.28
C ILE A 72 -2.04 12.79 3.24
N SER A 73 -2.90 13.76 2.96
CA SER A 73 -4.13 13.53 2.16
C SER A 73 -3.87 12.98 0.75
N GLY A 74 -2.72 13.28 0.16
CA GLY A 74 -2.34 12.76 -1.16
C GLY A 74 -1.81 11.33 -1.16
N PHE A 75 -1.48 10.74 -0.01
CA PHE A 75 -0.80 9.44 0.02
C PHE A 75 -1.73 8.28 -0.30
N PHE A 76 -2.96 8.28 0.21
CA PHE A 76 -3.88 7.19 -0.11
C PHE A 76 -4.22 7.12 -1.61
N PRO A 77 -4.64 8.22 -2.29
CA PRO A 77 -4.77 8.19 -3.75
C PRO A 77 -3.46 7.84 -4.47
N GLY A 78 -2.30 8.30 -3.95
CA GLY A 78 -0.99 7.92 -4.49
C GLY A 78 -0.74 6.41 -4.45
N VAL A 79 -1.07 5.75 -3.33
CA VAL A 79 -0.96 4.28 -3.22
C VAL A 79 -1.86 3.59 -4.25
N LEU A 80 -3.09 4.05 -4.42
CA LEU A 80 -4.02 3.49 -5.42
C LEU A 80 -3.47 3.64 -6.85
N TRP A 81 -2.86 4.77 -7.18
CA TRP A 81 -2.21 4.99 -8.47
C TRP A 81 -1.01 4.07 -8.70
N TYR A 82 -0.15 3.85 -7.70
CA TYR A 82 0.97 2.92 -7.83
C TYR A 82 0.52 1.47 -7.94
N LEU A 83 -0.53 1.08 -7.24
CA LEU A 83 -1.13 -0.24 -7.39
C LEU A 83 -1.75 -0.43 -8.78
N TYR A 84 -2.40 0.61 -9.31
CA TYR A 84 -2.91 0.63 -10.68
C TYR A 84 -1.77 0.52 -11.72
N GLU A 85 -0.65 1.23 -11.53
CA GLU A 85 0.51 1.13 -12.40
C GLU A 85 1.07 -0.29 -12.47
N ASN A 86 1.12 -0.97 -11.32
CA ASN A 86 1.62 -2.36 -11.23
C ASN A 86 0.63 -3.38 -11.80
N THR A 87 -0.65 -3.24 -11.49
CA THR A 87 -1.72 -4.16 -11.93
C THR A 87 -2.94 -3.35 -12.33
N PRO A 88 -3.02 -2.90 -13.60
CA PRO A 88 -4.12 -2.08 -14.08
C PRO A 88 -5.47 -2.81 -13.99
N THR A 89 -6.42 -2.24 -13.24
CA THR A 89 -7.82 -2.68 -13.18
C THR A 89 -8.75 -1.46 -13.15
N ASP A 90 -9.94 -1.57 -13.70
CA ASP A 90 -10.94 -0.50 -13.67
C ASP A 90 -11.33 -0.13 -12.23
N GLU A 91 -11.36 -1.09 -11.32
CA GLU A 91 -11.66 -0.85 -9.91
C GLU A 91 -10.58 0.03 -9.25
N LEU A 92 -9.30 -0.27 -9.43
CA LEU A 92 -8.20 0.55 -8.90
C LEU A 92 -8.19 1.94 -9.51
N LYS A 93 -8.39 2.05 -10.82
CA LYS A 93 -8.48 3.34 -11.51
C LYS A 93 -9.61 4.19 -10.95
N ARG A 94 -10.80 3.65 -10.85
CA ARG A 94 -11.99 4.32 -10.30
C ARG A 94 -11.73 4.85 -8.88
N TYR A 95 -11.15 4.04 -8.01
CA TYR A 95 -10.84 4.49 -6.65
C TYR A 95 -9.70 5.52 -6.63
N ALA A 96 -8.68 5.36 -7.45
CA ALA A 96 -7.60 6.33 -7.56
C ALA A 96 -8.12 7.70 -7.99
N GLU A 97 -8.98 7.75 -8.99
CA GLU A 97 -9.66 8.97 -9.45
C GLU A 97 -10.56 9.57 -8.35
N LEU A 98 -11.45 8.77 -7.77
CA LEU A 98 -12.37 9.21 -6.71
C LEU A 98 -11.63 9.84 -5.51
N TYR A 99 -10.56 9.20 -5.05
CA TYR A 99 -9.80 9.69 -3.89
C TYR A 99 -8.87 10.84 -4.26
N THR A 100 -8.43 10.95 -5.50
CA THR A 100 -7.71 12.12 -6.03
C THR A 100 -8.59 13.35 -6.01
N GLU A 101 -9.82 13.26 -6.50
CA GLU A 101 -10.81 14.36 -6.48
C GLU A 101 -11.07 14.88 -5.05
N ARG A 102 -11.05 14.02 -4.05
CA ARG A 102 -11.21 14.42 -2.63
C ARG A 102 -10.09 15.32 -2.10
N VAL A 103 -8.97 15.38 -2.79
CA VAL A 103 -7.82 16.23 -2.44
C VAL A 103 -7.84 17.56 -3.20
N GLU A 104 -8.71 17.73 -4.18
CA GLU A 104 -8.72 18.90 -5.10
C GLU A 104 -8.68 20.23 -4.35
N SER A 105 -9.48 20.41 -3.31
CA SER A 105 -9.51 21.66 -2.55
C SER A 105 -8.18 22.02 -1.87
N ALA A 106 -7.20 21.11 -1.85
CA ALA A 106 -5.89 21.43 -1.34
C ALA A 106 -5.12 22.40 -2.23
N LYS A 107 -5.47 22.53 -3.53
CA LYS A 107 -4.84 23.46 -4.48
C LYS A 107 -4.95 24.93 -4.05
N ASP A 108 -5.99 25.26 -3.31
CA ASP A 108 -6.26 26.64 -2.87
C ASP A 108 -5.68 26.95 -1.48
N MET A 109 -4.98 26.00 -0.86
CA MET A 109 -4.40 26.19 0.47
C MET A 109 -3.11 27.01 0.40
N THR A 110 -3.05 28.07 1.22
CA THR A 110 -1.87 28.93 1.37
C THR A 110 -1.17 28.77 2.72
N THR A 111 -1.69 27.90 3.58
CA THR A 111 -1.27 27.75 4.99
C THR A 111 -0.41 26.53 5.25
N THR A 112 -0.01 25.80 4.22
CA THR A 112 0.79 24.57 4.34
C THR A 112 1.93 24.56 3.31
N HIS A 113 3.06 24.00 3.69
CA HIS A 113 4.18 23.70 2.77
C HIS A 113 4.07 22.28 2.15
N ASP A 114 3.07 21.48 2.53
CA ASP A 114 2.93 20.08 2.12
C ASP A 114 2.14 19.91 0.81
N LEU A 115 1.94 20.96 0.03
CA LEU A 115 1.17 20.91 -1.22
C LEU A 115 1.72 19.89 -2.20
N GLY A 116 3.06 19.72 -2.26
CA GLY A 116 3.70 18.71 -3.08
C GLY A 116 3.27 17.29 -2.70
N PHE A 117 3.22 16.97 -1.41
CA PHE A 117 2.75 15.65 -0.93
C PHE A 117 1.28 15.41 -1.24
N LYS A 118 0.46 16.45 -1.15
CA LYS A 118 -0.97 16.34 -1.43
C LYS A 118 -1.24 16.19 -2.92
N LEU A 119 -0.78 17.14 -3.72
CA LEU A 119 -1.17 17.26 -5.13
C LEU A 119 -0.29 16.40 -6.05
N TYR A 120 1.01 16.29 -5.79
CA TYR A 120 1.87 15.52 -6.68
C TYR A 120 1.67 14.01 -6.51
N CYS A 121 1.48 13.53 -5.28
CA CYS A 121 1.19 12.12 -5.04
C CYS A 121 -0.18 11.69 -5.59
N SER A 122 -1.18 12.59 -5.61
CA SER A 122 -2.52 12.32 -6.13
C SER A 122 -2.64 12.69 -7.62
N PHE A 123 -2.84 13.95 -7.93
CA PHE A 123 -3.04 14.45 -9.28
C PHE A 123 -1.84 14.24 -10.21
N GLY A 124 -0.60 14.40 -9.69
CA GLY A 124 0.60 14.15 -10.47
C GLY A 124 0.70 12.72 -10.99
N ASN A 125 0.38 11.73 -10.15
CA ASN A 125 0.30 10.34 -10.57
C ASN A 125 -0.90 10.07 -11.49
N GLY A 126 -2.06 10.66 -11.21
CA GLY A 126 -3.23 10.57 -12.07
C GLY A 126 -2.95 11.08 -13.48
N TYR A 127 -2.32 12.24 -13.60
CA TYR A 127 -1.91 12.78 -14.90
C TYR A 127 -0.90 11.87 -15.62
N ARG A 128 0.11 11.38 -14.90
CA ARG A 128 1.14 10.51 -15.47
C ARG A 128 0.58 9.18 -16.00
N LEU A 129 -0.35 8.57 -15.27
CA LEU A 129 -0.82 7.20 -15.54
C LEU A 129 -2.11 7.14 -16.35
N ALA A 130 -3.04 8.06 -16.12
CA ALA A 130 -4.34 8.07 -16.79
C ALA A 130 -4.49 9.25 -17.78
N LYS A 131 -3.49 10.14 -17.86
CA LYS A 131 -3.55 11.39 -18.67
C LYS A 131 -4.81 12.19 -18.37
N ASN A 132 -5.29 12.13 -17.14
CA ASN A 132 -6.46 12.87 -16.71
C ASN A 132 -6.07 14.34 -16.53
N PRO A 133 -6.66 15.30 -17.29
CA PRO A 133 -6.24 16.70 -17.31
C PRO A 133 -6.81 17.55 -16.14
N HIS A 134 -7.39 16.91 -15.11
CA HIS A 134 -8.00 17.64 -13.97
C HIS A 134 -7.01 18.20 -13.00
#